data_55769dfdbe9368756ec15f7de8088d86
#
_entry.id   55769dfdbe9368756ec15f7de8088d86
#
_cell.length_a   1.000
_cell.length_b   1.000
_cell.length_c   1.000
_cell.angle_alpha   90.00
_cell.angle_beta   90.00
_cell.angle_gamma   90.00
#
_symmetry.space_group_name_H-M   'P 1'
#
loop_
_entity.id
_entity.type
_entity.pdbx_description
1 polymer ?
#
loop_
_entity_poly.entity_id
_entity_poly.type
_entity_poly.pdbx_seq_one_letter_code
_entity_poly.pdbx_strand_id
1 'polypeptide(L)'
;MTWWKKLFGDTSVDEPVDYYREGLDLLAVGKYHEALTSFRLALREAPGDSAVLQQIAIAYTRIGMTDEAIKTYRGVLAKDPDAVGAHYGLAFLLLREGHEDEAIEHLRAFLASPPEGPEAGDHVAYARQTLAELLESRIEGEGDEWQT
;
A
#
# COMPACT_ATOMS: atom_id res chain seq x y z
N MET A 1 -30.64 27.80 -31.33
CA MET A 1 -29.64 26.74 -31.32
C MET A 1 -29.51 25.99 -30.00
N THR A 2 -30.21 26.42 -28.96
CA THR A 2 -30.06 25.85 -27.61
C THR A 2 -31.34 25.24 -27.07
N TRP A 3 -32.41 25.19 -27.87
CA TRP A 3 -33.70 24.67 -27.44
C TRP A 3 -33.66 23.12 -27.21
N TRP A 4 -32.91 22.40 -28.00
CA TRP A 4 -32.73 20.95 -27.86
C TRP A 4 -31.89 20.59 -26.62
N LYS A 5 -30.92 21.46 -26.22
CA LYS A 5 -30.20 21.31 -24.94
C LYS A 5 -31.11 21.41 -23.72
N LYS A 6 -32.16 22.21 -23.81
CA LYS A 6 -33.21 22.30 -22.75
C LYS A 6 -34.10 21.07 -22.68
N LEU A 7 -34.26 20.36 -23.83
CA LEU A 7 -35.10 19.16 -23.91
C LEU A 7 -34.37 17.88 -23.52
N PHE A 8 -33.07 17.79 -23.82
CA PHE A 8 -32.28 16.56 -23.64
C PHE A 8 -31.16 16.67 -22.59
N GLY A 9 -31.16 17.78 -21.86
CA GLY A 9 -30.08 18.07 -20.94
C GLY A 9 -28.79 18.50 -21.63
N ASP A 10 -27.86 18.98 -20.84
CA ASP A 10 -26.51 19.25 -21.34
C ASP A 10 -25.87 17.91 -21.69
N THR A 11 -25.72 17.63 -22.97
CA THR A 11 -24.88 16.52 -23.44
C THR A 11 -23.40 16.99 -23.40
N SER A 12 -23.01 17.72 -22.37
CA SER A 12 -21.59 17.81 -22.06
C SER A 12 -21.09 16.39 -21.94
N VAL A 13 -20.19 16.01 -22.82
CA VAL A 13 -19.48 14.73 -22.73
C VAL A 13 -19.00 14.67 -21.29
N ASP A 14 -19.57 13.75 -20.50
CA ASP A 14 -19.12 13.53 -19.15
C ASP A 14 -17.60 13.40 -19.20
N GLU A 15 -16.91 14.26 -18.45
CA GLU A 15 -15.47 14.13 -18.34
C GLU A 15 -15.14 12.69 -17.95
N PRO A 16 -14.14 12.05 -18.57
CA PRO A 16 -13.80 10.68 -18.22
C PRO A 16 -13.54 10.59 -16.71
N VAL A 17 -14.16 9.60 -16.07
CA VAL A 17 -14.03 9.38 -14.63
C VAL A 17 -12.57 9.07 -14.31
N ASP A 18 -11.98 9.84 -13.42
CA ASP A 18 -10.69 9.53 -12.81
C ASP A 18 -10.88 8.49 -11.71
N TYR A 19 -10.87 7.22 -12.08
CA TYR A 19 -11.07 6.11 -11.16
C TYR A 19 -10.01 6.02 -10.08
N TYR A 20 -8.79 6.44 -10.37
CA TYR A 20 -7.72 6.48 -9.35
C TYR A 20 -8.06 7.47 -8.24
N ARG A 21 -8.45 8.69 -8.60
CA ARG A 21 -8.87 9.71 -7.64
C ARG A 21 -10.13 9.30 -6.88
N GLU A 22 -11.12 8.75 -7.57
CA GLU A 22 -12.32 8.20 -6.93
C GLU A 22 -11.96 7.13 -5.89
N GLY A 23 -11.04 6.22 -6.23
CA GLY A 23 -10.54 5.20 -5.31
C GLY A 23 -9.86 5.79 -4.08
N LEU A 24 -9.05 6.83 -4.25
CA LEU A 24 -8.40 7.53 -3.12
C LEU A 24 -9.43 8.18 -2.19
N ASP A 25 -10.44 8.85 -2.74
CA ASP A 25 -11.51 9.48 -1.97
C ASP A 25 -12.32 8.44 -1.18
N LEU A 26 -12.66 7.31 -1.81
CA LEU A 26 -13.35 6.19 -1.17
C LEU A 26 -12.50 5.55 -0.06
N LEU A 27 -11.21 5.37 -0.30
CA LEU A 27 -10.26 4.84 0.70
C LEU A 27 -10.20 5.75 1.92
N ALA A 28 -10.14 7.07 1.70
CA ALA A 28 -10.07 8.07 2.76
C ALA A 28 -11.30 8.06 3.69
N VAL A 29 -12.48 7.74 3.17
CA VAL A 29 -13.71 7.64 3.95
C VAL A 29 -14.02 6.21 4.45
N GLY A 30 -13.11 5.28 4.27
CA GLY A 30 -13.23 3.92 4.76
C GLY A 30 -14.09 2.98 3.91
N LYS A 31 -14.45 3.38 2.71
CA LYS A 31 -15.20 2.54 1.75
C LYS A 31 -14.25 1.67 0.93
N TYR A 32 -13.63 0.72 1.60
CA TYR A 32 -12.49 -0.05 1.06
C TYR A 32 -12.86 -0.96 -0.10
N HIS A 33 -14.01 -1.61 -0.08
CA HIS A 33 -14.47 -2.47 -1.19
C HIS A 33 -14.80 -1.65 -2.44
N GLU A 34 -15.42 -0.50 -2.25
CA GLU A 34 -15.73 0.42 -3.34
C GLU A 34 -14.43 1.03 -3.91
N ALA A 35 -13.50 1.42 -3.04
CA ALA A 35 -12.18 1.89 -3.44
C ALA A 35 -11.44 0.84 -4.28
N LEU A 36 -11.45 -0.41 -3.86
CA LEU A 36 -10.84 -1.52 -4.61
C LEU A 36 -11.44 -1.66 -6.02
N THR A 37 -12.75 -1.50 -6.15
CA THR A 37 -13.43 -1.51 -7.45
C THR A 37 -12.94 -0.38 -8.34
N SER A 38 -12.87 0.84 -7.82
CA SER A 38 -12.38 2.02 -8.55
C SER A 38 -10.92 1.87 -8.96
N PHE A 39 -10.06 1.38 -8.08
CA PHE A 39 -8.65 1.11 -8.41
C PHE A 39 -8.49 0.03 -9.48
N ARG A 40 -9.32 -1.00 -9.48
CA ARG A 40 -9.32 -2.02 -10.55
C ARG A 40 -9.70 -1.43 -11.90
N LEU A 41 -10.66 -0.50 -11.93
CA LEU A 41 -11.01 0.23 -13.14
C LEU A 41 -9.86 1.15 -13.61
N ALA A 42 -9.20 1.83 -12.68
CA ALA A 42 -8.00 2.61 -12.99
C ALA A 42 -6.87 1.73 -13.56
N LEU A 43 -6.68 0.53 -13.01
CA LEU A 43 -5.67 -0.43 -13.49
C LEU A 43 -5.96 -0.93 -14.91
N ARG A 44 -7.22 -1.04 -15.29
CA ARG A 44 -7.61 -1.39 -16.67
C ARG A 44 -7.20 -0.30 -17.67
N GLU A 45 -7.20 0.96 -17.28
CA GLU A 45 -6.75 2.09 -18.11
C GLU A 45 -5.22 2.20 -18.15
N ALA A 46 -4.55 1.84 -17.08
CA ALA A 46 -3.08 1.84 -16.95
C ALA A 46 -2.58 0.50 -16.40
N PRO A 47 -2.55 -0.57 -17.23
CA PRO A 47 -2.14 -1.90 -16.79
C PRO A 47 -0.72 -1.89 -16.21
N GLY A 48 -0.57 -2.44 -15.01
CA GLY A 48 0.72 -2.54 -14.35
C GLY A 48 1.21 -1.25 -13.69
N ASP A 49 0.37 -0.22 -13.59
CA ASP A 49 0.72 1.02 -12.87
C ASP A 49 1.02 0.71 -11.40
N SER A 50 2.26 0.99 -10.99
CA SER A 50 2.76 0.69 -9.66
C SER A 50 2.02 1.47 -8.56
N ALA A 51 1.66 2.72 -8.81
CA ALA A 51 0.92 3.54 -7.85
C ALA A 51 -0.49 2.97 -7.61
N VAL A 52 -1.19 2.58 -8.69
CA VAL A 52 -2.52 1.94 -8.59
C VAL A 52 -2.43 0.61 -7.84
N LEU A 53 -1.44 -0.23 -8.18
CA LEU A 53 -1.24 -1.52 -7.51
C LEU A 53 -0.95 -1.35 -6.02
N GLN A 54 -0.19 -0.35 -5.61
CA GLN A 54 0.05 -0.06 -4.19
C GLN A 54 -1.25 0.31 -3.47
N GLN A 55 -2.12 1.11 -4.08
CA GLN A 55 -3.42 1.45 -3.50
C GLN A 55 -4.35 0.24 -3.40
N ILE A 56 -4.31 -0.66 -4.36
CA ILE A 56 -5.02 -1.95 -4.31
C ILE A 56 -4.52 -2.78 -3.12
N ALA A 57 -3.21 -2.87 -2.91
CA ALA A 57 -2.64 -3.57 -1.76
C ALA A 57 -3.07 -2.95 -0.42
N ILE A 58 -3.12 -1.62 -0.33
CA ILE A 58 -3.63 -0.91 0.85
C ILE A 58 -5.11 -1.25 1.08
N ALA A 59 -5.93 -1.23 0.04
CA ALA A 59 -7.35 -1.58 0.15
C ALA A 59 -7.54 -3.02 0.62
N TYR A 60 -6.79 -3.99 0.08
CA TYR A 60 -6.79 -5.37 0.57
C TYR A 60 -6.39 -5.47 2.04
N THR A 61 -5.35 -4.74 2.45
CA THR A 61 -4.91 -4.69 3.86
C THR A 61 -6.04 -4.21 4.78
N ARG A 62 -6.74 -3.16 4.37
CA ARG A 62 -7.87 -2.59 5.13
C ARG A 62 -9.08 -3.49 5.21
N ILE A 63 -9.33 -4.26 4.17
CA ILE A 63 -10.41 -5.27 4.13
C ILE A 63 -10.05 -6.50 4.99
N GLY A 64 -8.77 -6.75 5.23
CA GLY A 64 -8.27 -7.93 5.94
C GLY A 64 -7.94 -9.10 5.01
N MET A 65 -7.83 -8.86 3.71
CA MET A 65 -7.38 -9.84 2.72
C MET A 65 -5.83 -9.85 2.66
N THR A 66 -5.23 -10.40 3.69
CA THR A 66 -3.77 -10.33 3.92
C THR A 66 -2.98 -11.01 2.80
N ASP A 67 -3.37 -12.19 2.38
CA ASP A 67 -2.68 -12.93 1.31
C ASP A 67 -2.69 -12.17 -0.02
N GLU A 68 -3.83 -11.59 -0.37
CA GLU A 68 -3.98 -10.77 -1.57
C GLU A 68 -3.13 -9.49 -1.49
N ALA A 69 -3.09 -8.86 -0.34
CA ALA A 69 -2.26 -7.68 -0.09
C ALA A 69 -0.77 -8.01 -0.24
N ILE A 70 -0.29 -9.07 0.38
CA ILE A 70 1.11 -9.52 0.27
C ILE A 70 1.48 -9.80 -1.18
N LYS A 71 0.66 -10.57 -1.87
CA LYS A 71 0.87 -10.89 -3.29
C LYS A 71 0.94 -9.63 -4.16
N THR A 72 0.07 -8.67 -3.89
CA THR A 72 0.02 -7.41 -4.65
C THR A 72 1.28 -6.56 -4.39
N TYR A 73 1.70 -6.41 -3.14
CA TYR A 73 2.95 -5.71 -2.80
C TYR A 73 4.18 -6.38 -3.42
N ARG A 74 4.26 -7.69 -3.38
CA ARG A 74 5.35 -8.44 -4.05
C ARG A 74 5.37 -8.19 -5.56
N GLY A 75 4.20 -8.11 -6.19
CA GLY A 75 4.06 -7.75 -7.59
C GLY A 75 4.55 -6.33 -7.89
N VAL A 76 4.27 -5.37 -7.01
CA VAL A 76 4.81 -4.00 -7.11
C VAL A 76 6.33 -4.01 -7.05
N LEU A 77 6.91 -4.69 -6.06
CA LEU A 77 8.37 -4.73 -5.86
C LEU A 77 9.12 -5.49 -6.94
N ALA A 78 8.47 -6.45 -7.62
CA ALA A 78 9.04 -7.12 -8.78
C ALA A 78 9.22 -6.17 -9.97
N LYS A 79 8.36 -5.18 -10.11
CA LYS A 79 8.43 -4.15 -11.17
C LYS A 79 9.23 -2.94 -10.76
N ASP A 80 9.06 -2.50 -9.52
CA ASP A 80 9.69 -1.32 -8.94
C ASP A 80 10.29 -1.68 -7.57
N PRO A 81 11.54 -2.15 -7.54
CA PRO A 81 12.23 -2.50 -6.29
C PRO A 81 12.41 -1.32 -5.33
N ASP A 82 12.31 -0.10 -5.84
CA ASP A 82 12.49 1.15 -5.09
C ASP A 82 11.16 1.72 -4.56
N ALA A 83 10.06 0.99 -4.72
CA ALA A 83 8.76 1.39 -4.18
C ALA A 83 8.75 1.30 -2.65
N VAL A 84 9.25 2.34 -1.99
CA VAL A 84 9.44 2.37 -0.52
C VAL A 84 8.15 2.13 0.26
N GLY A 85 7.02 2.66 -0.21
CA GLY A 85 5.71 2.40 0.39
C GLY A 85 5.30 0.93 0.36
N ALA A 86 5.67 0.21 -0.70
CA ALA A 86 5.43 -1.22 -0.80
C ALA A 86 6.30 -2.02 0.17
N HIS A 87 7.56 -1.64 0.37
CA HIS A 87 8.41 -2.24 1.41
C HIS A 87 7.80 -2.07 2.80
N TYR A 88 7.34 -0.86 3.13
CA TYR A 88 6.70 -0.59 4.41
C TYR A 88 5.43 -1.45 4.62
N GLY A 89 4.51 -1.40 3.67
CA GLY A 89 3.25 -2.15 3.75
C GLY A 89 3.46 -3.67 3.85
N LEU A 90 4.37 -4.21 3.02
CA LEU A 90 4.70 -5.63 3.02
C LEU A 90 5.35 -6.06 4.33
N ALA A 91 6.27 -5.28 4.89
CA ALA A 91 6.95 -5.60 6.14
C ALA A 91 5.96 -5.83 7.29
N PHE A 92 5.00 -4.93 7.48
CA PHE A 92 4.03 -5.05 8.56
C PHE A 92 3.02 -6.18 8.36
N LEU A 93 2.65 -6.50 7.11
CA LEU A 93 1.85 -7.69 6.82
C LEU A 93 2.61 -8.97 7.13
N LEU A 94 3.87 -9.05 6.76
CA LEU A 94 4.74 -10.20 7.05
C LEU A 94 4.94 -10.41 8.55
N LEU A 95 5.08 -9.34 9.33
CA LEU A 95 5.14 -9.44 10.80
C LEU A 95 3.87 -10.03 11.38
N ARG A 96 2.71 -9.65 10.88
CA ARG A 96 1.42 -10.22 11.32
C ARG A 96 1.32 -11.71 11.03
N GLU A 97 1.95 -12.17 9.96
CA GLU A 97 1.99 -13.59 9.56
C GLU A 97 3.15 -14.36 10.22
N GLY A 98 3.98 -13.71 11.02
CA GLY A 98 5.12 -14.33 11.71
C GLY A 98 6.37 -14.50 10.85
N HIS A 99 6.45 -13.84 9.71
CA HIS A 99 7.61 -13.88 8.81
C HIS A 99 8.61 -12.75 9.14
N GLU A 100 9.23 -12.84 10.32
CA GLU A 100 10.09 -11.78 10.85
C GLU A 100 11.34 -11.52 10.01
N ASP A 101 11.98 -12.56 9.50
CA ASP A 101 13.22 -12.43 8.71
C ASP A 101 12.98 -11.60 7.45
N GLU A 102 11.96 -11.94 6.70
CA GLU A 102 11.60 -11.20 5.49
C GLU A 102 11.13 -9.79 5.80
N ALA A 103 10.38 -9.61 6.89
CA ALA A 103 9.93 -8.31 7.35
C ALA A 103 11.10 -7.37 7.69
N ILE A 104 12.14 -7.88 8.34
CA ILE A 104 13.37 -7.14 8.66
C ILE A 104 14.04 -6.64 7.38
N GLU A 105 14.14 -7.47 6.34
CA GLU A 105 14.72 -7.07 5.06
C GLU A 105 13.95 -5.92 4.43
N HIS A 106 12.62 -5.98 4.44
CA HIS A 106 11.77 -4.91 3.91
C HIS A 106 11.82 -3.63 4.75
N LEU A 107 11.88 -3.73 6.08
CA LEU A 107 12.08 -2.56 6.95
C LEU A 107 13.42 -1.89 6.68
N ARG A 108 14.48 -2.65 6.48
CA ARG A 108 15.80 -2.11 6.12
C ARG A 108 15.77 -1.41 4.76
N ALA A 109 15.11 -2.00 3.77
CA ALA A 109 14.95 -1.40 2.45
C ALA A 109 14.19 -0.07 2.53
N PHE A 110 13.10 -0.01 3.30
CA PHE A 110 12.35 1.20 3.55
C PHE A 110 13.21 2.30 4.21
N LEU A 111 13.98 1.94 5.24
CA LEU A 111 14.81 2.88 6.00
C LEU A 111 16.09 3.30 5.26
N ALA A 112 16.52 2.55 4.24
CA ALA A 112 17.67 2.92 3.41
C ALA A 112 17.38 4.12 2.51
N SER A 113 16.13 4.28 2.08
CA SER A 113 15.66 5.41 1.27
C SER A 113 14.29 5.89 1.79
N PRO A 114 14.24 6.45 3.00
CA PRO A 114 12.98 6.80 3.62
C PRO A 114 12.27 7.91 2.83
N PRO A 115 10.93 7.87 2.75
CA PRO A 115 10.17 8.92 2.10
C PRO A 115 10.35 10.27 2.82
N GLU A 116 10.25 11.34 2.06
CA GLU A 116 10.34 12.70 2.57
C GLU A 116 8.94 13.28 2.79
N GLY A 117 8.85 14.27 3.64
CA GLY A 117 7.62 15.01 3.91
C GLY A 117 7.10 14.84 5.34
N PRO A 118 6.15 15.71 5.75
CA PRO A 118 5.68 15.75 7.14
C PRO A 118 4.95 14.50 7.59
N GLU A 119 4.28 13.79 6.68
CA GLU A 119 3.55 12.55 7.00
C GLU A 119 4.47 11.32 7.07
N ALA A 120 5.65 11.41 6.47
CA ALA A 120 6.60 10.31 6.43
C ALA A 120 7.32 10.08 7.76
N GLY A 121 7.46 11.13 8.57
CA GLY A 121 8.21 11.09 9.83
C GLY A 121 7.71 10.04 10.80
N ASP A 122 6.41 9.92 10.97
CA ASP A 122 5.80 8.94 11.87
C ASP A 122 6.02 7.50 11.38
N HIS A 123 5.91 7.26 10.09
CA HIS A 123 6.17 5.95 9.50
C HIS A 123 7.64 5.55 9.62
N VAL A 124 8.55 6.49 9.41
CA VAL A 124 9.99 6.26 9.56
C VAL A 124 10.34 5.96 11.02
N ALA A 125 9.82 6.73 11.97
CA ALA A 125 10.02 6.49 13.40
C ALA A 125 9.48 5.14 13.84
N TYR A 126 8.29 4.79 13.42
CA TYR A 126 7.67 3.49 13.72
C TYR A 126 8.46 2.32 13.12
N ALA A 127 8.90 2.43 11.87
CA ALA A 127 9.73 1.40 11.24
C ALA A 127 11.07 1.21 11.96
N ARG A 128 11.73 2.30 12.37
CA ARG A 128 12.99 2.22 13.16
C ARG A 128 12.78 1.53 14.49
N GLN A 129 11.75 1.91 15.21
CA GLN A 129 11.42 1.31 16.51
C GLN A 129 11.15 -0.19 16.34
N THR A 130 10.29 -0.56 15.40
CA THR A 130 9.95 -1.96 15.12
C THR A 130 11.19 -2.77 14.77
N LEU A 131 12.04 -2.27 13.88
CA LEU A 131 13.28 -2.95 13.51
C LEU A 131 14.22 -3.15 14.72
N ALA A 132 14.37 -2.12 15.58
CA ALA A 132 15.20 -2.22 16.77
C ALA A 132 14.67 -3.30 17.73
N GLU A 133 13.37 -3.32 17.99
CA GLU A 133 12.73 -4.32 18.87
C GLU A 133 12.91 -5.74 18.32
N LEU A 134 12.77 -5.96 17.02
CA LEU A 134 12.98 -7.27 16.39
C LEU A 134 14.44 -7.74 16.51
N LEU A 135 15.40 -6.85 16.36
CA LEU A 135 16.81 -7.19 16.47
C LEU A 135 17.24 -7.44 17.91
N GLU A 136 16.70 -6.71 18.88
CA GLU A 136 16.92 -6.93 20.32
C GLU A 136 16.39 -8.28 20.77
N SER A 137 15.17 -8.63 20.38
CA SER A 137 14.55 -9.91 20.73
C SER A 137 15.36 -11.12 20.24
N ARG A 138 16.03 -11.01 19.11
CA ARG A 138 16.93 -12.04 18.58
C ARG A 138 18.18 -12.22 19.43
N ILE A 139 18.81 -11.14 19.84
CA ILE A 139 20.01 -11.18 20.68
C ILE A 139 19.68 -11.85 22.03
N GLU A 140 18.52 -11.54 22.61
CA GLU A 140 18.06 -12.16 23.85
C GLU A 140 17.78 -13.65 23.67
N GLY A 141 17.10 -14.05 22.60
CA GLY A 141 16.79 -15.45 22.28
C GLY A 141 18.05 -16.29 22.05
N GLU A 142 19.07 -15.76 21.38
CA GLU A 142 20.36 -16.44 21.19
C GLU A 142 21.14 -16.56 22.51
N GLY A 143 21.00 -15.60 23.44
CA GLY A 143 21.66 -15.62 24.75
C GLY A 143 21.14 -16.75 25.65
N ASP A 144 19.86 -17.11 25.56
CA ASP A 144 19.25 -18.15 26.37
C ASP A 144 19.63 -19.58 25.91
N GLU A 145 19.96 -19.76 24.63
CA GLU A 145 20.40 -21.08 24.11
C GLU A 145 21.77 -21.54 24.65
N TRP A 146 22.60 -20.59 25.12
CA TRP A 146 23.93 -20.91 25.67
C TRP A 146 23.95 -21.14 27.20
N GLN A 147 22.81 -20.97 27.88
CA GLN A 147 22.68 -21.17 29.31
C GLN A 147 22.14 -22.57 29.72
N THR A 148 21.85 -23.40 28.77
CA THR A 148 21.48 -24.82 28.96
C THR A 148 22.61 -25.73 28.56
#